data_1cf3c830bcb489f443ed9f91721d9bbf
#
_entry.id   1cf3c830bcb489f443ed9f91721d9bbf
#
_cell.length_a   1.000
_cell.length_b   1.000
_cell.length_c   1.000
_cell.angle_alpha   90.00
_cell.angle_beta   90.00
_cell.angle_gamma   90.00
#
_symmetry.space_group_name_H-M   'P 1'
#
loop_
_entity.id
_entity.type
_entity.pdbx_description
1 polymer ?
#
loop_
_entity_poly.entity_id
_entity_poly.type
_entity_poly.pdbx_seq_one_letter_code
_entity_poly.pdbx_strand_id
1 'polypeptide(L)'
;MRKQKRKEHLRFTVDKAVSTYLFNDSISLNEVGLTRHLKGQSITYELLEESLETYQKLIDHEETREKVVVLAEHYLRDYYKDQLLKGRWSKRMNTLYYIEDFKMRSLADTIWMLFQTHSKWDEEKEQIIRTLAALQDVRLFGMLVEEQPDWSVGLYKEIFRRMDRDQFKYNVSELDSFEHPVGHAMLDVAREERDEDLLPLFEDLLSSHSLEVRIRALKGILALERITKVELLTSFASSSEWVERMLFARIAGKLKQSRYISILNELMGDSNWWVRQGAAEALFHYRDGVLILEHIHTNHPDPFARDMARQWVGSRDSVSDGGC
;
A
#
# COMPACT_ATOMS: atom_id res chain seq x y z
N MET A 1 12.13 36.76 -26.43
CA MET A 1 10.86 37.44 -26.09
C MET A 1 9.62 36.93 -26.86
N ARG A 2 9.58 36.84 -28.22
CA ARG A 2 8.36 36.42 -28.95
C ARG A 2 7.94 34.96 -28.66
N LYS A 3 8.87 33.99 -28.58
CA LYS A 3 8.56 32.57 -28.28
C LYS A 3 7.97 32.39 -26.87
N GLN A 4 8.51 33.11 -25.87
CA GLN A 4 8.03 33.06 -24.49
C GLN A 4 6.60 33.59 -24.37
N LYS A 5 6.32 34.76 -24.93
CA LYS A 5 4.96 35.33 -24.94
C LYS A 5 3.95 34.44 -25.65
N ARG A 6 4.37 33.75 -26.74
CA ARG A 6 3.51 32.79 -27.43
C ARG A 6 3.19 31.56 -26.57
N LYS A 7 4.19 31.01 -25.83
CA LYS A 7 3.99 29.90 -24.91
C LYS A 7 3.05 30.28 -23.77
N GLU A 8 3.21 31.45 -23.18
CA GLU A 8 2.33 31.97 -22.12
C GLU A 8 0.89 32.15 -22.58
N HIS A 9 0.69 32.72 -23.77
CA HIS A 9 -0.65 32.87 -24.35
C HIS A 9 -1.31 31.50 -24.61
N LEU A 10 -0.54 30.54 -25.13
CA LEU A 10 -1.04 29.18 -25.39
C LEU A 10 -1.38 28.48 -24.08
N ARG A 11 -0.54 28.62 -23.04
CA ARG A 11 -0.82 28.09 -21.69
C ARG A 11 -2.14 28.63 -21.16
N PHE A 12 -2.34 29.95 -21.20
CA PHE A 12 -3.59 30.57 -20.79
C PHE A 12 -4.79 30.04 -21.57
N THR A 13 -4.65 29.83 -22.88
CA THR A 13 -5.72 29.30 -23.74
C THR A 13 -6.08 27.87 -23.36
N VAL A 14 -5.07 27.01 -23.15
CA VAL A 14 -5.27 25.60 -22.74
C VAL A 14 -5.92 25.55 -21.36
N ASP A 15 -5.36 26.24 -20.38
CA ASP A 15 -5.85 26.23 -19.01
C ASP A 15 -7.28 26.76 -18.88
N LYS A 16 -7.58 27.85 -19.62
CA LYS A 16 -8.96 28.36 -19.70
C LYS A 16 -9.93 27.35 -20.32
N ALA A 17 -9.53 26.62 -21.34
CA ALA A 17 -10.38 25.63 -21.99
C ALA A 17 -10.65 24.44 -21.05
N VAL A 18 -9.59 23.95 -20.37
CA VAL A 18 -9.68 22.86 -19.39
C VAL A 18 -10.57 23.30 -18.22
N SER A 19 -10.28 24.42 -17.56
CA SER A 19 -11.05 24.89 -16.42
C SER A 19 -12.52 25.15 -16.77
N THR A 20 -12.79 25.68 -17.94
CA THR A 20 -14.17 25.94 -18.38
C THR A 20 -14.96 24.64 -18.52
N TYR A 21 -14.36 23.55 -19.03
CA TYR A 21 -15.00 22.25 -19.09
C TYR A 21 -15.17 21.59 -17.72
N LEU A 22 -14.14 21.66 -16.88
CA LEU A 22 -14.18 21.01 -15.57
C LEU A 22 -15.28 21.59 -14.64
N PHE A 23 -15.49 22.91 -14.73
CA PHE A 23 -16.40 23.65 -13.82
C PHE A 23 -17.68 24.13 -14.46
N ASN A 24 -18.01 23.69 -15.67
CA ASN A 24 -19.27 24.03 -16.35
C ASN A 24 -19.89 22.80 -17.04
N ASP A 25 -20.96 22.28 -16.45
CA ASP A 25 -21.64 21.08 -16.93
C ASP A 25 -22.38 21.25 -18.26
N SER A 26 -22.58 22.50 -18.69
CA SER A 26 -23.26 22.81 -19.95
C SER A 26 -22.35 22.70 -21.17
N ILE A 27 -21.06 22.48 -21.00
CA ILE A 27 -20.07 22.46 -22.11
C ILE A 27 -19.77 21.01 -22.47
N SER A 28 -19.99 20.68 -23.75
CA SER A 28 -19.61 19.39 -24.30
C SER A 28 -18.12 19.36 -24.70
N LEU A 29 -17.52 18.17 -24.79
CA LEU A 29 -16.12 17.97 -25.23
C LEU A 29 -15.78 18.63 -26.55
N ASN A 30 -16.75 18.65 -27.50
CA ASN A 30 -16.56 19.25 -28.83
C ASN A 30 -16.45 20.77 -28.75
N GLU A 31 -17.04 21.41 -27.74
CA GLU A 31 -17.04 22.85 -27.53
C GLU A 31 -15.79 23.34 -26.81
N VAL A 32 -15.01 22.48 -26.18
CA VAL A 32 -13.72 22.81 -25.53
C VAL A 32 -12.72 23.43 -26.53
N GLY A 33 -12.78 23.01 -27.79
CA GLY A 33 -12.10 23.67 -28.91
C GLY A 33 -10.57 23.52 -28.97
N LEU A 34 -9.96 22.62 -28.15
CA LEU A 34 -8.52 22.41 -28.09
C LEU A 34 -7.95 21.75 -29.35
N THR A 35 -8.75 21.01 -30.10
CA THR A 35 -8.32 20.26 -31.30
C THR A 35 -7.56 21.12 -32.33
N ARG A 36 -7.90 22.39 -32.48
CA ARG A 36 -7.22 23.31 -33.39
C ARG A 36 -5.79 23.64 -32.98
N HIS A 37 -5.54 23.63 -31.65
CA HIS A 37 -4.27 23.97 -31.05
C HIS A 37 -3.34 22.76 -30.94
N LEU A 38 -3.89 21.54 -30.87
CA LEU A 38 -3.14 20.29 -30.73
C LEU A 38 -2.49 19.83 -32.04
N LYS A 39 -3.11 20.10 -33.18
CA LYS A 39 -2.60 19.62 -34.49
C LYS A 39 -1.18 20.15 -34.77
N GLY A 40 -0.19 19.22 -34.73
CA GLY A 40 1.19 19.47 -35.13
C GLY A 40 2.08 20.22 -34.12
N GLN A 41 1.64 20.42 -32.89
CA GLN A 41 2.40 21.18 -31.86
C GLN A 41 2.60 20.36 -30.59
N SER A 42 3.75 19.72 -30.44
CA SER A 42 4.15 19.00 -29.20
C SER A 42 3.98 19.86 -27.94
N ILE A 43 4.27 21.13 -28.02
CA ILE A 43 4.14 22.06 -26.89
C ILE A 43 2.71 22.17 -26.35
N THR A 44 1.70 21.98 -27.18
CA THR A 44 0.30 22.08 -26.74
C THR A 44 -0.11 20.85 -25.92
N TYR A 45 0.40 19.67 -26.30
CA TYR A 45 0.21 18.45 -25.50
C TYR A 45 0.88 18.58 -24.13
N GLU A 46 2.13 19.07 -24.08
CA GLU A 46 2.84 19.33 -22.81
C GLU A 46 2.07 20.32 -21.89
N LEU A 47 1.49 21.37 -22.46
CA LEU A 47 0.69 22.33 -21.69
C LEU A 47 -0.64 21.74 -21.23
N LEU A 48 -1.24 20.84 -22.02
CA LEU A 48 -2.45 20.13 -21.61
C LEU A 48 -2.15 19.14 -20.49
N GLU A 49 -1.07 18.38 -20.59
CA GLU A 49 -0.57 17.49 -19.52
C GLU A 49 -0.38 18.27 -18.23
N GLU A 50 0.37 19.38 -18.25
CA GLU A 50 0.61 20.26 -17.07
C GLU A 50 -0.71 20.77 -16.46
N SER A 51 -1.68 21.17 -17.29
CA SER A 51 -2.97 21.69 -16.81
C SER A 51 -3.80 20.58 -16.16
N LEU A 52 -3.95 19.41 -16.82
CA LEU A 52 -4.70 18.27 -16.30
C LEU A 52 -4.09 17.73 -15.00
N GLU A 53 -2.75 17.60 -14.93
CA GLU A 53 -2.04 17.16 -13.73
C GLU A 53 -2.29 18.13 -12.56
N THR A 54 -2.28 19.45 -12.84
CA THR A 54 -2.56 20.46 -11.83
C THR A 54 -3.96 20.30 -11.26
N TYR A 55 -4.97 20.14 -12.11
CA TYR A 55 -6.36 19.95 -11.66
C TYR A 55 -6.55 18.61 -10.97
N GLN A 56 -5.92 17.53 -11.45
CA GLN A 56 -5.97 16.21 -10.79
C GLN A 56 -5.48 16.26 -9.34
N LYS A 57 -4.45 17.06 -9.05
CA LYS A 57 -3.87 17.22 -7.70
C LYS A 57 -4.70 18.16 -6.81
N LEU A 58 -5.35 19.16 -7.39
CA LEU A 58 -6.06 20.19 -6.63
C LEU A 58 -7.51 19.84 -6.34
N ILE A 59 -8.11 18.92 -7.10
CA ILE A 59 -9.53 18.62 -7.03
C ILE A 59 -9.75 17.35 -6.20
N ASP A 60 -10.55 17.47 -5.13
CA ASP A 60 -10.98 16.34 -4.32
C ASP A 60 -12.35 15.75 -4.74
N HIS A 61 -13.09 16.45 -5.59
CA HIS A 61 -14.42 16.04 -6.02
C HIS A 61 -14.35 14.99 -7.14
N GLU A 62 -14.93 13.79 -6.92
CA GLU A 62 -14.85 12.64 -7.81
C GLU A 62 -15.36 12.94 -9.22
N GLU A 63 -16.55 13.54 -9.34
CA GLU A 63 -17.14 13.90 -10.64
C GLU A 63 -16.23 14.79 -11.50
N THR A 64 -15.51 15.72 -10.86
CA THR A 64 -14.57 16.59 -11.58
C THR A 64 -13.29 15.84 -11.97
N ARG A 65 -12.84 14.88 -11.14
CA ARG A 65 -11.74 13.97 -11.52
C ARG A 65 -12.10 13.11 -12.72
N GLU A 66 -13.33 12.60 -12.79
CA GLU A 66 -13.82 11.87 -13.97
C GLU A 66 -13.78 12.73 -15.23
N LYS A 67 -14.11 14.03 -15.15
CA LYS A 67 -13.98 14.95 -16.27
C LYS A 67 -12.52 15.13 -16.73
N VAL A 68 -11.55 15.11 -15.82
CA VAL A 68 -10.12 15.12 -16.19
C VAL A 68 -9.78 13.87 -17.00
N VAL A 69 -10.23 12.69 -16.57
CA VAL A 69 -10.04 11.43 -17.31
C VAL A 69 -10.65 11.53 -18.70
N VAL A 70 -11.87 12.03 -18.82
CA VAL A 70 -12.58 12.21 -20.11
C VAL A 70 -11.81 13.14 -21.04
N LEU A 71 -11.26 14.25 -20.53
CA LEU A 71 -10.41 15.15 -21.33
C LEU A 71 -9.12 14.46 -21.79
N ALA A 72 -8.45 13.75 -20.89
CA ALA A 72 -7.23 13.02 -21.21
C ALA A 72 -7.49 11.96 -22.29
N GLU A 73 -8.53 11.13 -22.12
CA GLU A 73 -8.93 10.12 -23.11
C GLU A 73 -9.26 10.73 -24.47
N HIS A 74 -9.93 11.87 -24.51
CA HIS A 74 -10.33 12.50 -25.74
C HIS A 74 -9.16 13.13 -26.50
N TYR A 75 -8.26 13.83 -25.80
CA TYR A 75 -7.22 14.66 -26.44
C TYR A 75 -5.84 14.02 -26.47
N LEU A 76 -5.51 13.12 -25.53
CA LEU A 76 -4.16 12.57 -25.37
C LEU A 76 -4.04 11.12 -25.83
N ARG A 77 -5.13 10.36 -25.98
CA ARG A 77 -5.09 8.93 -26.32
C ARG A 77 -4.24 8.61 -27.52
N ASP A 78 -4.51 9.23 -28.66
CA ASP A 78 -3.81 8.93 -29.91
C ASP A 78 -2.36 9.43 -29.88
N TYR A 79 -2.12 10.57 -29.23
CA TYR A 79 -0.78 11.10 -28.98
C TYR A 79 0.03 10.14 -28.09
N TYR A 80 -0.54 9.65 -26.99
CA TYR A 80 0.14 8.71 -26.10
C TYR A 80 0.39 7.36 -26.76
N LYS A 81 -0.57 6.85 -27.51
CA LYS A 81 -0.38 5.63 -28.29
C LYS A 81 0.83 5.75 -29.24
N ASP A 82 0.96 6.87 -29.92
CA ASP A 82 2.11 7.13 -30.80
C ASP A 82 3.42 7.27 -30.02
N GLN A 83 3.42 7.96 -28.87
CA GLN A 83 4.58 8.06 -27.99
C GLN A 83 5.03 6.71 -27.44
N LEU A 84 4.11 5.85 -27.01
CA LEU A 84 4.41 4.50 -26.52
C LEU A 84 5.06 3.63 -27.60
N LEU A 85 4.59 3.71 -28.85
CA LEU A 85 5.04 2.85 -29.93
C LEU A 85 6.33 3.35 -30.62
N LYS A 86 6.54 4.68 -30.69
CA LYS A 86 7.61 5.30 -31.49
C LYS A 86 8.50 6.25 -30.68
N GLY A 87 8.13 6.59 -29.47
CA GLY A 87 8.87 7.53 -28.64
C GLY A 87 10.22 6.98 -28.17
N ARG A 88 11.11 7.90 -27.80
CA ARG A 88 12.35 7.55 -27.06
C ARG A 88 11.98 7.09 -25.66
N TRP A 89 12.86 6.33 -25.01
CA TRP A 89 12.66 5.79 -23.67
C TRP A 89 12.06 6.81 -22.67
N SER A 90 12.65 8.00 -22.55
CA SER A 90 12.16 9.03 -21.62
C SER A 90 10.73 9.51 -21.94
N LYS A 91 10.36 9.55 -23.23
CA LYS A 91 8.98 9.91 -23.62
C LYS A 91 8.00 8.77 -23.30
N ARG A 92 8.39 7.52 -23.53
CA ARG A 92 7.57 6.35 -23.17
C ARG A 92 7.35 6.28 -21.68
N MET A 93 8.40 6.46 -20.86
CA MET A 93 8.31 6.49 -19.42
C MET A 93 7.34 7.59 -18.91
N ASN A 94 7.52 8.83 -19.36
CA ASN A 94 6.61 9.91 -18.98
C ASN A 94 5.16 9.63 -19.41
N THR A 95 4.97 9.05 -20.61
CA THR A 95 3.64 8.69 -21.09
C THR A 95 2.99 7.63 -20.20
N LEU A 96 3.74 6.61 -19.75
CA LEU A 96 3.23 5.61 -18.81
C LEU A 96 2.79 6.23 -17.48
N TYR A 97 3.58 7.17 -16.92
CA TYR A 97 3.18 7.90 -15.70
C TYR A 97 1.89 8.70 -15.91
N TYR A 98 1.76 9.44 -17.00
CA TYR A 98 0.52 10.19 -17.26
C TYR A 98 -0.69 9.29 -17.52
N ILE A 99 -0.50 8.12 -18.16
CA ILE A 99 -1.57 7.14 -18.35
C ILE A 99 -2.03 6.58 -17.01
N GLU A 100 -1.09 6.31 -16.09
CA GLU A 100 -1.38 5.88 -14.72
C GLU A 100 -2.16 6.97 -13.97
N ASP A 101 -1.66 8.21 -13.98
CA ASP A 101 -2.26 9.34 -13.27
C ASP A 101 -3.68 9.65 -13.78
N PHE A 102 -3.87 9.66 -15.10
CA PHE A 102 -5.17 9.94 -15.72
C PHE A 102 -6.05 8.69 -15.88
N LYS A 103 -5.62 7.53 -15.40
CA LYS A 103 -6.36 6.25 -15.48
C LYS A 103 -6.92 5.94 -16.88
N MET A 104 -6.12 6.11 -17.92
CA MET A 104 -6.53 6.01 -19.34
C MET A 104 -6.69 4.55 -19.77
N ARG A 105 -7.81 3.93 -19.37
CA ARG A 105 -8.11 2.51 -19.62
C ARG A 105 -8.16 2.14 -21.11
N SER A 106 -8.46 3.07 -21.99
CA SER A 106 -8.48 2.82 -23.45
C SER A 106 -7.12 2.42 -24.02
N LEU A 107 -6.02 2.66 -23.29
CA LEU A 107 -4.66 2.30 -23.71
C LEU A 107 -4.18 0.95 -23.11
N ALA A 108 -4.98 0.27 -22.31
CA ALA A 108 -4.60 -0.98 -21.65
C ALA A 108 -4.12 -2.05 -22.65
N ASP A 109 -4.79 -2.22 -23.79
CA ASP A 109 -4.37 -3.18 -24.81
C ASP A 109 -3.02 -2.84 -25.44
N THR A 110 -2.76 -1.55 -25.65
CA THR A 110 -1.46 -1.10 -26.19
C THR A 110 -0.35 -1.37 -25.18
N ILE A 111 -0.61 -1.12 -23.89
CA ILE A 111 0.36 -1.34 -22.80
C ILE A 111 0.58 -2.84 -22.59
N TRP A 112 -0.48 -3.66 -22.65
CA TRP A 112 -0.37 -5.12 -22.58
C TRP A 112 0.50 -5.67 -23.73
N MET A 113 0.31 -5.20 -24.94
CA MET A 113 1.16 -5.57 -26.08
C MET A 113 2.63 -5.18 -25.83
N LEU A 114 2.89 -3.99 -25.27
CA LEU A 114 4.25 -3.57 -24.89
C LEU A 114 4.83 -4.49 -23.82
N PHE A 115 4.03 -4.86 -22.81
CA PHE A 115 4.45 -5.83 -21.80
C PHE A 115 4.93 -7.14 -22.40
N GLN A 116 4.17 -7.70 -23.35
CA GLN A 116 4.51 -8.97 -24.03
C GLN A 116 5.73 -8.85 -24.96
N THR A 117 5.92 -7.72 -25.61
CA THR A 117 6.99 -7.52 -26.59
C THR A 117 8.29 -6.98 -25.99
N HIS A 118 8.24 -6.35 -24.81
CA HIS A 118 9.41 -5.84 -24.11
C HIS A 118 10.16 -6.96 -23.39
N SER A 119 11.18 -7.52 -24.03
CA SER A 119 11.88 -8.70 -23.54
C SER A 119 12.86 -8.43 -22.39
N LYS A 120 13.33 -7.18 -22.27
CA LYS A 120 14.30 -6.80 -21.24
C LYS A 120 13.61 -6.52 -19.91
N TRP A 121 14.15 -7.07 -18.82
CA TRP A 121 13.75 -6.66 -17.48
C TRP A 121 14.49 -5.39 -17.08
N ASP A 122 13.81 -4.28 -17.06
CA ASP A 122 14.33 -2.96 -16.71
C ASP A 122 13.22 -2.07 -16.13
N GLU A 123 13.58 -0.83 -15.79
CA GLU A 123 12.65 0.15 -15.21
C GLU A 123 11.41 0.39 -16.10
N GLU A 124 11.55 0.28 -17.42
CA GLU A 124 10.41 0.44 -18.32
C GLU A 124 9.43 -0.73 -18.20
N LYS A 125 9.93 -1.97 -18.12
CA LYS A 125 9.11 -3.16 -17.91
C LYS A 125 8.34 -3.07 -16.60
N GLU A 126 9.01 -2.67 -15.54
CA GLU A 126 8.36 -2.50 -14.23
C GLU A 126 7.30 -1.39 -14.26
N GLN A 127 7.56 -0.27 -14.96
CA GLN A 127 6.57 0.80 -15.08
C GLN A 127 5.36 0.38 -15.94
N ILE A 128 5.57 -0.41 -17.00
CA ILE A 128 4.49 -1.02 -17.77
C ILE A 128 3.58 -1.85 -16.84
N ILE A 129 4.16 -2.68 -15.99
CA ILE A 129 3.43 -3.52 -15.03
C ILE A 129 2.64 -2.65 -14.04
N ARG A 130 3.27 -1.62 -13.46
CA ARG A 130 2.62 -0.69 -12.52
C ARG A 130 1.44 0.02 -13.20
N THR A 131 1.61 0.45 -14.44
CA THR A 131 0.55 1.11 -15.21
C THR A 131 -0.61 0.15 -15.49
N LEU A 132 -0.35 -1.11 -15.87
CA LEU A 132 -1.41 -2.12 -16.04
C LEU A 132 -2.20 -2.36 -14.74
N ALA A 133 -1.51 -2.41 -13.61
CA ALA A 133 -2.16 -2.52 -12.30
C ALA A 133 -3.06 -1.32 -12.00
N ALA A 134 -2.58 -0.10 -12.24
CA ALA A 134 -3.36 1.13 -12.05
C ALA A 134 -4.59 1.22 -12.97
N LEU A 135 -4.51 0.62 -14.15
CA LEU A 135 -5.63 0.50 -15.10
C LEU A 135 -6.59 -0.64 -14.77
N GLN A 136 -6.33 -1.43 -13.72
CA GLN A 136 -7.13 -2.59 -13.32
C GLN A 136 -7.19 -3.67 -14.42
N ASP A 137 -6.06 -3.97 -15.06
CA ASP A 137 -6.01 -4.94 -16.15
C ASP A 137 -6.10 -6.38 -15.61
N VAL A 138 -7.21 -7.05 -15.87
CA VAL A 138 -7.48 -8.41 -15.37
C VAL A 138 -6.48 -9.46 -15.87
N ARG A 139 -5.86 -9.24 -17.02
CA ARG A 139 -4.84 -10.15 -17.61
C ARG A 139 -3.57 -10.17 -16.75
N LEU A 140 -3.21 -9.01 -16.19
CA LEU A 140 -2.07 -8.92 -15.27
C LEU A 140 -2.28 -9.83 -14.06
N PHE A 141 -3.46 -9.78 -13.44
CA PHE A 141 -3.74 -10.62 -12.27
C PHE A 141 -3.76 -12.11 -12.63
N GLY A 142 -4.44 -12.52 -13.72
CA GLY A 142 -4.43 -13.90 -14.19
C GLY A 142 -3.00 -14.44 -14.34
N MET A 143 -2.12 -13.66 -14.98
CA MET A 143 -0.71 -14.01 -15.11
C MET A 143 0.01 -14.13 -13.76
N LEU A 144 -0.26 -13.23 -12.80
CA LEU A 144 0.38 -13.28 -11.48
C LEU A 144 0.02 -14.55 -10.70
N VAL A 145 -1.21 -15.03 -10.84
CA VAL A 145 -1.69 -16.26 -10.16
C VAL A 145 -1.21 -17.52 -10.89
N GLU A 146 -1.34 -17.55 -12.21
CA GLU A 146 -1.05 -18.74 -13.02
C GLU A 146 0.45 -18.97 -13.21
N GLU A 147 1.20 -17.92 -13.53
CA GLU A 147 2.63 -18.02 -13.86
C GLU A 147 3.54 -17.80 -12.66
N GLN A 148 3.06 -17.08 -11.63
CA GLN A 148 3.79 -16.72 -10.41
C GLN A 148 5.24 -16.30 -10.70
N PRO A 149 5.45 -15.29 -11.55
CA PRO A 149 6.78 -14.90 -11.97
C PRO A 149 7.68 -14.56 -10.76
N ASP A 150 8.97 -14.83 -10.86
CA ASP A 150 9.95 -14.57 -9.78
C ASP A 150 10.25 -13.06 -9.65
N TRP A 151 9.23 -12.31 -9.26
CA TRP A 151 9.35 -10.88 -8.99
C TRP A 151 9.56 -10.60 -7.50
N SER A 152 10.14 -9.44 -7.22
CA SER A 152 10.33 -9.03 -5.83
C SER A 152 8.98 -8.79 -5.13
N VAL A 153 8.92 -9.10 -3.83
CA VAL A 153 7.76 -8.76 -2.97
C VAL A 153 7.45 -7.26 -3.05
N GLY A 154 8.48 -6.40 -3.21
CA GLY A 154 8.32 -4.97 -3.37
C GLY A 154 7.48 -4.60 -4.60
N LEU A 155 7.80 -5.18 -5.77
CA LEU A 155 7.04 -4.94 -7.00
C LEU A 155 5.60 -5.44 -6.90
N TYR A 156 5.39 -6.64 -6.33
CA TYR A 156 4.05 -7.15 -6.07
C TYR A 156 3.23 -6.21 -5.19
N LYS A 157 3.82 -5.67 -4.11
CA LYS A 157 3.14 -4.69 -3.24
C LYS A 157 2.76 -3.42 -3.99
N GLU A 158 3.62 -2.93 -4.88
CA GLU A 158 3.32 -1.76 -5.70
C GLU A 158 2.15 -2.02 -6.67
N ILE A 159 2.05 -3.24 -7.22
CA ILE A 159 0.93 -3.67 -8.05
C ILE A 159 -0.36 -3.67 -7.23
N PHE A 160 -0.37 -4.35 -6.08
CA PHE A 160 -1.59 -4.50 -5.27
C PHE A 160 -2.08 -3.19 -4.66
N ARG A 161 -1.19 -2.27 -4.26
CA ARG A 161 -1.56 -0.93 -3.79
C ARG A 161 -2.24 -0.05 -4.85
N ARG A 162 -2.10 -0.40 -6.14
CA ARG A 162 -2.75 0.28 -7.25
C ARG A 162 -4.10 -0.31 -7.62
N MET A 163 -4.43 -1.48 -7.10
CA MET A 163 -5.71 -2.12 -7.34
C MET A 163 -6.83 -1.44 -6.57
N ASP A 164 -8.03 -1.42 -7.16
CA ASP A 164 -9.24 -1.04 -6.45
C ASP A 164 -9.51 -2.06 -5.32
N ARG A 165 -10.06 -1.59 -4.21
CA ARG A 165 -10.25 -2.41 -2.99
C ARG A 165 -11.05 -3.69 -3.24
N ASP A 166 -12.13 -3.60 -4.00
CA ASP A 166 -12.98 -4.75 -4.31
C ASP A 166 -12.24 -5.77 -5.19
N GLN A 167 -11.49 -5.28 -6.18
CA GLN A 167 -10.65 -6.13 -7.02
C GLN A 167 -9.53 -6.79 -6.20
N PHE A 168 -8.92 -6.05 -5.26
CA PHE A 168 -7.91 -6.62 -4.37
C PHE A 168 -8.48 -7.75 -3.50
N LYS A 169 -9.64 -7.54 -2.87
CA LYS A 169 -10.32 -8.57 -2.05
C LYS A 169 -10.70 -9.79 -2.88
N TYR A 170 -11.24 -9.57 -4.07
CA TYR A 170 -11.53 -10.67 -4.98
C TYR A 170 -10.27 -11.49 -5.28
N ASN A 171 -9.18 -10.83 -5.61
CA ASN A 171 -7.91 -11.47 -5.91
C ASN A 171 -7.33 -12.25 -4.71
N VAL A 172 -7.49 -11.72 -3.50
CA VAL A 172 -7.11 -12.41 -2.26
C VAL A 172 -7.93 -13.68 -2.07
N SER A 173 -9.22 -13.67 -2.41
CA SER A 173 -10.09 -14.86 -2.26
C SER A 173 -9.84 -15.95 -3.30
N GLU A 174 -9.28 -15.61 -4.47
CA GLU A 174 -8.96 -16.54 -5.55
C GLU A 174 -7.56 -17.16 -5.43
N LEU A 175 -6.75 -16.73 -4.47
CA LEU A 175 -5.40 -17.24 -4.31
C LEU A 175 -5.40 -18.55 -3.51
N ASP A 176 -4.98 -19.64 -4.15
CA ASP A 176 -4.94 -20.98 -3.55
C ASP A 176 -3.87 -21.10 -2.45
N SER A 177 -2.77 -20.34 -2.53
CA SER A 177 -1.67 -20.43 -1.58
C SER A 177 -0.97 -19.08 -1.38
N PHE A 178 -0.68 -18.77 -0.11
CA PHE A 178 0.05 -17.56 0.29
C PHE A 178 1.56 -17.81 0.51
N GLU A 179 2.09 -18.98 0.14
CA GLU A 179 3.51 -19.33 0.37
C GLU A 179 4.48 -18.71 -0.64
N HIS A 180 3.97 -18.22 -1.76
CA HIS A 180 4.76 -17.54 -2.79
C HIS A 180 4.88 -16.03 -2.54
N PRO A 181 5.88 -15.34 -3.15
CA PRO A 181 6.06 -13.89 -3.03
C PRO A 181 4.81 -13.07 -3.33
N VAL A 182 3.96 -13.53 -4.26
CA VAL A 182 2.68 -12.89 -4.57
C VAL A 182 1.73 -12.91 -3.36
N GLY A 183 1.57 -14.07 -2.70
CA GLY A 183 0.76 -14.20 -1.48
C GLY A 183 1.34 -13.40 -0.31
N HIS A 184 2.67 -13.42 -0.13
CA HIS A 184 3.34 -12.60 0.88
C HIS A 184 3.04 -11.11 0.69
N ALA A 185 3.12 -10.62 -0.54
CA ALA A 185 2.84 -9.22 -0.85
C ALA A 185 1.36 -8.86 -0.61
N MET A 186 0.43 -9.76 -0.96
CA MET A 186 -1.00 -9.57 -0.66
C MET A 186 -1.25 -9.44 0.84
N LEU A 187 -0.69 -10.33 1.66
CA LEU A 187 -0.83 -10.26 3.11
C LEU A 187 -0.22 -8.98 3.69
N ASP A 188 0.92 -8.52 3.15
CA ASP A 188 1.53 -7.26 3.57
C ASP A 188 0.66 -6.05 3.23
N VAL A 189 0.07 -6.00 2.02
CA VAL A 189 -0.84 -4.93 1.61
C VAL A 189 -2.14 -4.98 2.41
N ALA A 190 -2.75 -6.16 2.60
CA ALA A 190 -3.94 -6.35 3.44
C ALA A 190 -3.73 -5.82 4.86
N ARG A 191 -2.55 -6.06 5.45
CA ARG A 191 -2.16 -5.52 6.76
C ARG A 191 -2.02 -3.98 6.74
N GLU A 192 -1.44 -3.41 5.68
CA GLU A 192 -1.25 -1.96 5.54
C GLU A 192 -2.59 -1.22 5.43
N GLU A 193 -3.52 -1.78 4.69
CA GLU A 193 -4.90 -1.27 4.53
C GLU A 193 -5.74 -1.35 5.80
N ARG A 194 -5.37 -2.21 6.76
CA ARG A 194 -6.13 -2.47 8.00
C ARG A 194 -7.60 -2.83 7.72
N ASP A 195 -7.85 -3.62 6.68
CA ASP A 195 -9.18 -4.02 6.29
C ASP A 195 -9.72 -5.08 7.25
N GLU A 196 -10.72 -4.71 8.07
CA GLU A 196 -11.33 -5.62 9.04
C GLU A 196 -12.04 -6.81 8.37
N ASP A 197 -12.48 -6.69 7.13
CA ASP A 197 -13.11 -7.77 6.39
C ASP A 197 -12.12 -8.93 6.11
N LEU A 198 -10.80 -8.65 6.18
CA LEU A 198 -9.74 -9.64 6.01
C LEU A 198 -9.31 -10.30 7.33
N LEU A 199 -9.93 -9.98 8.46
CA LEU A 199 -9.66 -10.64 9.73
C LEU A 199 -9.81 -12.18 9.66
N PRO A 200 -10.90 -12.74 9.07
CA PRO A 200 -11.04 -14.20 8.95
C PRO A 200 -9.88 -14.86 8.19
N LEU A 201 -9.39 -14.22 7.13
CA LEU A 201 -8.23 -14.71 6.39
C LEU A 201 -6.98 -14.79 7.29
N PHE A 202 -6.65 -13.72 8.02
CA PHE A 202 -5.51 -13.75 8.92
C PHE A 202 -5.65 -14.83 10.00
N GLU A 203 -6.86 -15.01 10.55
CA GLU A 203 -7.12 -16.06 11.54
C GLU A 203 -6.98 -17.47 10.98
N ASP A 204 -7.41 -17.73 9.75
CA ASP A 204 -7.25 -19.03 9.10
C ASP A 204 -5.78 -19.34 8.81
N LEU A 205 -5.03 -18.34 8.39
CA LEU A 205 -3.60 -18.45 8.10
C LEU A 205 -2.70 -18.65 9.33
N LEU A 206 -3.21 -18.44 10.54
CA LEU A 206 -2.49 -18.83 11.77
C LEU A 206 -2.19 -20.32 11.85
N SER A 207 -2.97 -21.14 11.16
CA SER A 207 -2.77 -22.61 11.08
C SER A 207 -1.89 -23.04 9.91
N SER A 208 -1.31 -22.13 9.15
CA SER A 208 -0.43 -22.45 8.01
C SER A 208 0.82 -23.23 8.46
N HIS A 209 1.27 -24.17 7.65
CA HIS A 209 2.55 -24.87 7.86
C HIS A 209 3.76 -23.93 7.64
N SER A 210 3.62 -22.91 6.81
CA SER A 210 4.67 -21.94 6.51
C SER A 210 4.82 -20.94 7.66
N LEU A 211 6.02 -20.89 8.24
CA LEU A 211 6.38 -19.90 9.27
C LEU A 211 6.18 -18.46 8.76
N GLU A 212 6.57 -18.19 7.52
CA GLU A 212 6.50 -16.87 6.92
C GLU A 212 5.05 -16.40 6.78
N VAL A 213 4.14 -17.30 6.38
CA VAL A 213 2.70 -17.00 6.29
C VAL A 213 2.12 -16.74 7.68
N ARG A 214 2.43 -17.60 8.70
CA ARG A 214 1.95 -17.36 10.07
C ARG A 214 2.42 -16.04 10.65
N ILE A 215 3.70 -15.67 10.41
CA ILE A 215 4.24 -14.36 10.86
C ILE A 215 3.48 -13.20 10.21
N ARG A 216 3.14 -13.27 8.92
CA ARG A 216 2.35 -12.24 8.24
C ARG A 216 0.92 -12.19 8.77
N ALA A 217 0.32 -13.33 9.03
CA ALA A 217 -1.01 -13.42 9.64
C ALA A 217 -1.03 -12.77 11.04
N LEU A 218 -0.06 -13.10 11.91
CA LEU A 218 0.09 -12.45 13.23
C LEU A 218 0.30 -10.93 13.11
N LYS A 219 1.09 -10.46 12.15
CA LYS A 219 1.26 -9.02 11.89
C LYS A 219 -0.04 -8.37 11.40
N GLY A 220 -0.87 -9.07 10.62
CA GLY A 220 -2.21 -8.64 10.21
C GLY A 220 -3.12 -8.45 11.43
N ILE A 221 -3.21 -9.47 12.30
CA ILE A 221 -3.97 -9.42 13.53
C ILE A 221 -3.49 -8.28 14.45
N LEU A 222 -2.16 -8.09 14.56
CA LEU A 222 -1.58 -6.99 15.33
C LEU A 222 -2.00 -5.62 14.78
N ALA A 223 -2.07 -5.47 13.47
CA ALA A 223 -2.47 -4.22 12.82
C ALA A 223 -3.98 -3.94 12.99
N LEU A 224 -4.81 -4.98 12.96
CA LEU A 224 -6.26 -4.88 13.20
C LEU A 224 -6.61 -4.72 14.68
N GLU A 225 -5.68 -5.02 15.58
CA GLU A 225 -5.88 -5.01 17.05
C GLU A 225 -7.13 -5.82 17.49
N ARG A 226 -7.47 -6.87 16.74
CA ARG A 226 -8.67 -7.69 16.92
C ARG A 226 -8.41 -9.14 16.58
N ILE A 227 -9.05 -10.06 17.31
CA ILE A 227 -9.08 -11.50 17.04
C ILE A 227 -10.37 -12.11 17.57
N THR A 228 -10.93 -13.09 16.87
CA THR A 228 -12.08 -13.88 17.31
C THR A 228 -11.65 -15.29 17.75
N LYS A 229 -10.64 -15.89 17.11
CA LYS A 229 -10.10 -17.23 17.41
C LYS A 229 -8.99 -17.16 18.49
N VAL A 230 -9.37 -16.77 19.70
CA VAL A 230 -8.44 -16.48 20.82
C VAL A 230 -7.52 -17.65 21.17
N GLU A 231 -8.03 -18.89 21.08
CA GLU A 231 -7.30 -20.12 21.42
C GLU A 231 -6.12 -20.37 20.49
N LEU A 232 -6.30 -20.07 19.20
CA LEU A 232 -5.19 -20.14 18.22
C LEU A 232 -4.08 -19.15 18.55
N LEU A 233 -4.44 -17.93 18.95
CA LEU A 233 -3.44 -16.94 19.32
C LEU A 233 -2.61 -17.40 20.54
N THR A 234 -3.26 -17.98 21.54
CA THR A 234 -2.58 -18.39 22.78
C THR A 234 -1.49 -19.45 22.54
N SER A 235 -1.67 -20.32 21.55
CA SER A 235 -0.67 -21.35 21.24
C SER A 235 0.69 -20.76 20.79
N PHE A 236 0.70 -19.54 20.25
CA PHE A 236 1.94 -18.86 19.83
C PHE A 236 2.82 -18.39 20.99
N ALA A 237 2.28 -18.33 22.20
CA ALA A 237 3.09 -18.00 23.39
C ALA A 237 4.17 -19.05 23.67
N SER A 238 3.93 -20.31 23.29
CA SER A 238 4.87 -21.44 23.47
C SER A 238 5.50 -21.93 22.16
N SER A 239 5.43 -21.14 21.07
CA SER A 239 6.06 -21.49 19.80
C SER A 239 7.57 -21.65 19.95
N SER A 240 8.17 -22.56 19.17
CA SER A 240 9.63 -22.68 19.02
C SER A 240 10.25 -21.39 18.46
N GLU A 241 9.49 -20.67 17.63
CA GLU A 241 9.92 -19.50 16.91
C GLU A 241 9.76 -18.22 17.78
N TRP A 242 10.87 -17.60 18.14
CA TRP A 242 10.85 -16.41 19.01
C TRP A 242 10.03 -15.25 18.41
N VAL A 243 10.01 -15.12 17.07
CA VAL A 243 9.24 -14.07 16.39
C VAL A 243 7.74 -14.22 16.65
N GLU A 244 7.25 -15.46 16.65
CA GLU A 244 5.85 -15.76 16.94
C GLU A 244 5.50 -15.43 18.39
N ARG A 245 6.37 -15.83 19.36
CA ARG A 245 6.20 -15.47 20.78
C ARG A 245 6.21 -13.97 21.01
N MET A 246 7.10 -13.24 20.35
CA MET A 246 7.16 -11.77 20.39
C MET A 246 5.88 -11.14 19.83
N LEU A 247 5.38 -11.61 18.68
CA LEU A 247 4.16 -11.11 18.07
C LEU A 247 2.94 -11.40 18.94
N PHE A 248 2.87 -12.61 19.54
CA PHE A 248 1.86 -12.92 20.55
C PHE A 248 1.86 -11.88 21.69
N ALA A 249 3.03 -11.60 22.27
CA ALA A 249 3.13 -10.64 23.37
C ALA A 249 2.61 -9.25 22.97
N ARG A 250 2.99 -8.76 21.79
CA ARG A 250 2.52 -7.48 21.28
C ARG A 250 1.01 -7.45 21.03
N ILE A 251 0.45 -8.52 20.43
CA ILE A 251 -1.00 -8.63 20.23
C ILE A 251 -1.74 -8.65 21.58
N ALA A 252 -1.25 -9.43 22.54
CA ALA A 252 -1.81 -9.49 23.88
C ALA A 252 -1.83 -8.12 24.58
N GLY A 253 -0.78 -7.29 24.36
CA GLY A 253 -0.70 -5.91 24.85
C GLY A 253 -1.72 -4.97 24.20
N LYS A 254 -2.07 -5.20 22.94
CA LYS A 254 -3.11 -4.44 22.24
C LYS A 254 -4.52 -4.84 22.69
N LEU A 255 -4.76 -6.15 22.82
CA LEU A 255 -6.06 -6.68 23.24
C LEU A 255 -6.37 -6.43 24.72
N LYS A 256 -5.37 -6.30 25.58
CA LYS A 256 -5.47 -6.01 27.03
C LYS A 256 -6.41 -6.92 27.80
N GLN A 257 -6.51 -8.20 27.39
CA GLN A 257 -7.33 -9.17 28.10
C GLN A 257 -6.59 -9.74 29.30
N SER A 258 -7.22 -9.77 30.47
CA SER A 258 -6.61 -10.22 31.74
C SER A 258 -6.04 -11.65 31.69
N ARG A 259 -6.61 -12.51 30.82
CA ARG A 259 -6.13 -13.89 30.59
C ARG A 259 -4.68 -13.97 30.09
N TYR A 260 -4.16 -12.92 29.47
CA TYR A 260 -2.79 -12.91 28.94
C TYR A 260 -1.75 -12.46 29.96
N ILE A 261 -2.14 -11.90 31.11
CA ILE A 261 -1.19 -11.36 32.10
C ILE A 261 -0.23 -12.44 32.62
N SER A 262 -0.75 -13.64 32.95
CA SER A 262 0.10 -14.75 33.38
C SER A 262 1.07 -15.21 32.33
N ILE A 263 0.62 -15.31 31.08
CA ILE A 263 1.45 -15.74 29.94
C ILE A 263 2.52 -14.67 29.66
N LEU A 264 2.15 -13.40 29.68
CA LEU A 264 3.12 -12.31 29.49
C LEU A 264 4.16 -12.29 30.63
N ASN A 265 3.77 -12.58 31.88
CA ASN A 265 4.71 -12.72 32.98
C ASN A 265 5.71 -13.87 32.75
N GLU A 266 5.27 -15.02 32.23
CA GLU A 266 6.16 -16.11 31.84
C GLU A 266 7.12 -15.69 30.72
N LEU A 267 6.64 -14.97 29.71
CA LEU A 267 7.44 -14.46 28.59
C LEU A 267 8.48 -13.39 29.02
N MET A 268 8.33 -12.79 30.20
CA MET A 268 9.40 -11.94 30.77
C MET A 268 10.69 -12.72 31.06
N GLY A 269 10.59 -14.05 31.27
CA GLY A 269 11.75 -14.97 31.40
C GLY A 269 12.20 -15.62 30.09
N ASP A 270 11.70 -15.20 28.93
CA ASP A 270 12.08 -15.79 27.64
C ASP A 270 13.57 -15.63 27.37
N SER A 271 14.18 -16.63 26.73
CA SER A 271 15.60 -16.58 26.33
C SER A 271 15.89 -15.47 25.34
N ASN A 272 14.93 -15.07 24.49
CA ASN A 272 15.09 -14.04 23.48
C ASN A 272 14.74 -12.66 24.02
N TRP A 273 15.64 -11.71 23.85
CA TRP A 273 15.48 -10.34 24.33
C TRP A 273 14.25 -9.63 23.75
N TRP A 274 13.95 -9.84 22.46
CA TRP A 274 12.79 -9.21 21.80
C TRP A 274 11.46 -9.71 22.35
N VAL A 275 11.40 -10.97 22.82
CA VAL A 275 10.20 -11.53 23.46
C VAL A 275 10.02 -10.87 24.83
N ARG A 276 11.08 -10.79 25.65
CA ARG A 276 11.02 -10.11 26.96
C ARG A 276 10.60 -8.66 26.81
N GLN A 277 11.18 -7.94 25.82
CA GLN A 277 10.85 -6.55 25.52
C GLN A 277 9.36 -6.41 25.14
N GLY A 278 8.85 -7.26 24.23
CA GLY A 278 7.44 -7.27 23.83
C GLY A 278 6.49 -7.58 24.99
N ALA A 279 6.87 -8.50 25.88
CA ALA A 279 6.08 -8.85 27.07
C ALA A 279 6.05 -7.69 28.09
N ALA A 280 7.18 -7.04 28.34
CA ALA A 280 7.26 -5.88 29.23
C ALA A 280 6.43 -4.70 28.70
N GLU A 281 6.57 -4.37 27.42
CA GLU A 281 5.78 -3.34 26.74
C GLU A 281 4.27 -3.65 26.85
N ALA A 282 3.89 -4.89 26.57
CA ALA A 282 2.51 -5.33 26.71
C ALA A 282 1.98 -5.14 28.13
N LEU A 283 2.68 -5.66 29.13
CA LEU A 283 2.29 -5.54 30.55
C LEU A 283 2.18 -4.07 30.98
N PHE A 284 3.11 -3.22 30.57
CA PHE A 284 3.10 -1.79 30.90
C PHE A 284 1.81 -1.08 30.48
N HIS A 285 1.20 -1.50 29.40
CA HIS A 285 -0.05 -0.92 28.88
C HIS A 285 -1.33 -1.46 29.54
N TYR A 286 -1.26 -2.44 30.44
CA TYR A 286 -2.41 -2.85 31.25
C TYR A 286 -2.71 -1.81 32.34
N ARG A 287 -3.93 -1.82 32.88
CA ARG A 287 -4.38 -0.89 33.91
C ARG A 287 -3.44 -0.85 35.11
N ASP A 288 -3.04 -2.03 35.61
CA ASP A 288 -2.15 -2.19 36.76
C ASP A 288 -0.72 -2.56 36.34
N GLY A 289 -0.35 -2.23 35.08
CA GLY A 289 0.87 -2.70 34.42
C GLY A 289 2.15 -2.33 35.16
N VAL A 290 2.23 -1.12 35.70
CA VAL A 290 3.38 -0.67 36.52
C VAL A 290 3.53 -1.51 37.77
N LEU A 291 2.44 -1.79 38.51
CA LEU A 291 2.48 -2.62 39.69
C LEU A 291 2.90 -4.06 39.39
N ILE A 292 2.43 -4.59 38.25
CA ILE A 292 2.85 -5.93 37.76
C ILE A 292 4.37 -5.93 37.47
N LEU A 293 4.88 -4.92 36.78
CA LEU A 293 6.30 -4.81 36.48
C LEU A 293 7.17 -4.60 37.74
N GLU A 294 6.73 -3.81 38.70
CA GLU A 294 7.39 -3.66 40.00
C GLU A 294 7.46 -5.00 40.76
N HIS A 295 6.37 -5.77 40.72
CA HIS A 295 6.36 -7.11 41.30
C HIS A 295 7.35 -8.06 40.60
N ILE A 296 7.40 -8.03 39.23
CA ILE A 296 8.36 -8.81 38.48
C ILE A 296 9.80 -8.38 38.80
N HIS A 297 10.07 -7.07 38.85
CA HIS A 297 11.38 -6.57 39.19
C HIS A 297 11.87 -7.10 40.55
N THR A 298 11.00 -7.18 41.52
CA THR A 298 11.36 -7.58 42.88
C THR A 298 11.43 -9.10 43.05
N ASN A 299 10.52 -9.86 42.44
CA ASN A 299 10.25 -11.25 42.81
C ASN A 299 10.51 -12.28 41.71
N HIS A 300 10.72 -11.87 40.44
CA HIS A 300 10.91 -12.83 39.36
C HIS A 300 12.23 -13.60 39.52
N PRO A 301 12.26 -14.94 39.34
CA PRO A 301 13.47 -15.75 39.51
C PRO A 301 14.58 -15.40 38.50
N ASP A 302 14.21 -15.08 37.28
CA ASP A 302 15.15 -14.76 36.19
C ASP A 302 15.68 -13.32 36.32
N PRO A 303 17.00 -13.09 36.40
CA PRO A 303 17.60 -11.76 36.50
C PRO A 303 17.33 -10.87 35.27
N PHE A 304 17.27 -11.46 34.07
CA PHE A 304 16.99 -10.68 32.86
C PHE A 304 15.53 -10.15 32.85
N ALA A 305 14.58 -10.92 33.38
CA ALA A 305 13.22 -10.46 33.57
C ALA A 305 13.15 -9.28 34.56
N ARG A 306 13.88 -9.37 35.68
CA ARG A 306 13.96 -8.27 36.66
C ARG A 306 14.55 -7.00 36.08
N ASP A 307 15.64 -7.13 35.30
CA ASP A 307 16.28 -5.99 34.65
C ASP A 307 15.37 -5.35 33.56
N MET A 308 14.68 -6.15 32.78
CA MET A 308 13.72 -5.68 31.78
C MET A 308 12.58 -4.92 32.47
N ALA A 309 12.00 -5.48 33.51
CA ALA A 309 10.92 -4.83 34.28
C ALA A 309 11.38 -3.48 34.87
N ARG A 310 12.61 -3.42 35.45
CA ARG A 310 13.20 -2.18 35.96
C ARG A 310 13.31 -1.09 34.90
N GLN A 311 13.74 -1.44 33.68
CA GLN A 311 13.87 -0.48 32.57
C GLN A 311 12.51 0.17 32.23
N TRP A 312 11.44 -0.63 32.21
CA TRP A 312 10.10 -0.13 31.90
C TRP A 312 9.48 0.70 33.03
N VAL A 313 9.70 0.33 34.29
CA VAL A 313 9.25 1.12 35.44
C VAL A 313 9.99 2.46 35.51
N GLY A 314 11.33 2.47 35.31
CA GLY A 314 12.12 3.69 35.35
C GLY A 314 11.91 4.65 34.17
N SER A 315 11.37 4.19 33.04
CA SER A 315 11.03 5.07 31.91
C SER A 315 9.89 6.04 32.21
N ARG A 316 9.05 5.77 33.20
CA ARG A 316 7.96 6.66 33.64
C ARG A 316 8.47 7.90 34.37
N ASP A 317 9.53 7.75 35.17
CA ASP A 317 10.06 8.87 35.97
C ASP A 317 10.70 9.96 35.08
N SER A 318 11.20 9.54 33.90
CA SER A 318 11.79 10.48 32.91
C SER A 318 10.75 11.26 32.10
N VAL A 319 9.50 10.77 32.00
CA VAL A 319 8.41 11.45 31.27
C VAL A 319 7.65 12.42 32.18
N SER A 320 7.66 12.19 33.50
CA SER A 320 6.99 13.08 34.50
C SER A 320 7.80 14.34 34.83
N ASP A 321 9.13 14.33 34.63
CA ASP A 321 10.01 15.47 34.94
C ASP A 321 10.19 16.49 33.77
N GLY A 322 9.59 16.22 32.61
CA GLY A 322 9.65 17.10 31.42
C GLY A 322 8.50 18.10 31.27
N GLY A 323 7.65 18.25 32.27
CA GLY A 323 6.46 19.12 32.23
C GLY A 323 6.49 20.17 33.35
N CYS A 324 7.36 21.15 33.24
CA CYS A 324 7.23 22.46 33.92
C CYS A 324 7.42 23.58 32.91
#